data_86e3b432aa5568cbcffad242a8d7afee
#
_entry.id   86e3b432aa5568cbcffad242a8d7afee
#
_cell.length_a   1.000
_cell.length_b   1.000
_cell.length_c   1.000
_cell.angle_alpha   90.00
_cell.angle_beta   90.00
_cell.angle_gamma   90.00
#
_symmetry.space_group_name_H-M   'P 1'
#
loop_
_entity.id
_entity.type
_entity.pdbx_description
1 polymer ?
#
loop_
_entity_poly.entity_id
_entity_poly.type
_entity_poly.pdbx_seq_one_letter_code
_entity_poly.pdbx_strand_id
1 'polypeptide(L)'
;MKRRSLIAGAAMVPLAARGAYAPVTVGSPAGPLGDIMAFAIQHAKSQGVQAESIEFSDWVTPNEAVDAGDIDTNMFQHVPFLNASIKAHGYKLVPIAATAVMPMALFSHKVKSLDQVTSRATVAIANDPVNGARGLQLFEKGGLITLKPGVGDDATVDDIVANPKHLRFLELEAAQLPRALDDVAVAQVSLSYLWMSGGDPDSALVSDGASNPHYALNFVVRADRKDDPRILRFVGLYRSPEVKAFALQHFGKFITPVW
;
A
#
# COMPACT_ATOMS: atom_id res chain seq x y z
N MET A 1 -29.39 79.83 -6.65
CA MET A 1 -28.20 78.96 -6.98
C MET A 1 -28.29 77.69 -6.10
N LYS A 2 -28.68 76.54 -6.71
CA LYS A 2 -28.82 75.28 -6.01
C LYS A 2 -27.61 74.38 -6.32
N ARG A 3 -26.74 74.10 -5.32
CA ARG A 3 -25.59 73.19 -5.45
C ARG A 3 -26.12 71.75 -5.38
N ARG A 4 -25.92 70.97 -6.42
CA ARG A 4 -26.14 69.54 -6.47
C ARG A 4 -24.84 68.85 -6.01
N SER A 5 -24.91 68.14 -4.87
CA SER A 5 -23.85 67.26 -4.41
C SER A 5 -24.01 65.91 -5.12
N LEU A 6 -23.02 65.51 -5.88
CA LEU A 6 -22.86 64.14 -6.45
C LEU A 6 -22.28 63.23 -5.35
N ILE A 7 -23.07 62.26 -4.92
CA ILE A 7 -22.59 61.19 -4.06
C ILE A 7 -22.09 60.07 -4.98
N ALA A 8 -20.78 59.85 -5.03
CA ALA A 8 -20.15 58.74 -5.71
C ALA A 8 -20.32 57.49 -4.81
N GLY A 9 -21.20 56.55 -5.21
CA GLY A 9 -21.34 55.25 -4.57
C GLY A 9 -20.16 54.36 -4.98
N ALA A 10 -19.28 54.05 -4.04
CA ALA A 10 -18.27 53.00 -4.20
C ALA A 10 -18.94 51.63 -4.12
N ALA A 11 -19.02 50.95 -5.26
CA ALA A 11 -19.46 49.54 -5.30
C ALA A 11 -18.39 48.69 -4.63
N MET A 12 -18.65 48.24 -3.39
CA MET A 12 -17.87 47.15 -2.77
C MET A 12 -18.19 45.87 -3.51
N VAL A 13 -17.25 45.38 -4.32
CA VAL A 13 -17.25 44.01 -4.83
C VAL A 13 -16.95 43.10 -3.62
N PRO A 14 -17.84 42.15 -3.26
CA PRO A 14 -17.53 41.21 -2.17
C PRO A 14 -16.38 40.33 -2.64
N LEU A 15 -15.24 40.44 -1.95
CA LEU A 15 -14.16 39.47 -2.03
C LEU A 15 -14.76 38.13 -1.51
N ALA A 16 -15.15 37.23 -2.44
CA ALA A 16 -15.59 35.91 -2.05
C ALA A 16 -14.45 35.26 -1.26
N ALA A 17 -14.66 35.15 0.06
CA ALA A 17 -13.80 34.38 0.92
C ALA A 17 -13.78 32.95 0.34
N ARG A 18 -12.67 32.56 -0.31
CA ARG A 18 -12.39 31.16 -0.63
C ARG A 18 -12.34 30.43 0.70
N GLY A 19 -13.47 29.84 1.09
CA GLY A 19 -13.52 28.97 2.24
C GLY A 19 -12.40 27.94 2.08
N ALA A 20 -11.45 27.94 3.01
CA ALA A 20 -10.44 26.89 3.05
C ALA A 20 -11.19 25.57 3.28
N TYR A 21 -11.20 24.71 2.26
CA TYR A 21 -11.70 23.35 2.44
C TYR A 21 -10.88 22.67 3.55
N ALA A 22 -11.54 21.88 4.38
CA ALA A 22 -10.84 21.04 5.36
C ALA A 22 -9.74 20.22 4.66
N PRO A 23 -8.57 20.03 5.28
CA PRO A 23 -7.51 19.19 4.74
C PRO A 23 -8.04 17.80 4.38
N VAL A 24 -7.49 17.19 3.33
CA VAL A 24 -7.75 15.78 3.03
C VAL A 24 -6.93 14.93 4.00
N THR A 25 -7.60 14.08 4.79
CA THR A 25 -6.94 13.16 5.71
C THR A 25 -6.64 11.82 5.02
N VAL A 26 -5.36 11.42 5.00
CA VAL A 26 -4.90 10.23 4.30
C VAL A 26 -4.25 9.24 5.26
N GLY A 27 -4.81 8.03 5.37
CA GLY A 27 -4.15 6.94 6.08
C GLY A 27 -3.05 6.31 5.20
N SER A 28 -1.81 6.23 5.72
CA SER A 28 -0.70 5.57 5.05
C SER A 28 0.19 4.83 6.06
N PRO A 29 0.89 3.75 5.67
CA PRO A 29 1.84 3.10 6.56
C PRO A 29 3.15 3.90 6.64
N ALA A 30 3.95 3.60 7.65
CA ALA A 30 5.35 4.04 7.74
C ALA A 30 6.22 3.53 6.57
N GLY A 31 7.43 4.06 6.46
CA GLY A 31 8.42 3.66 5.47
C GLY A 31 8.21 4.29 4.09
N PRO A 32 8.59 3.62 2.98
CA PRO A 32 8.60 4.22 1.65
C PRO A 32 7.28 4.87 1.23
N LEU A 33 6.14 4.24 1.57
CA LEU A 33 4.82 4.79 1.25
C LEU A 33 4.51 6.05 2.06
N GLY A 34 4.87 6.08 3.34
CA GLY A 34 4.72 7.25 4.21
C GLY A 34 5.60 8.42 3.75
N ASP A 35 6.85 8.15 3.37
CA ASP A 35 7.78 9.17 2.89
C ASP A 35 7.32 9.78 1.54
N ILE A 36 6.83 8.94 0.62
CA ILE A 36 6.24 9.40 -0.65
C ILE A 36 4.97 10.22 -0.35
N MET A 37 4.13 9.79 0.60
CA MET A 37 2.95 10.53 1.02
C MET A 37 3.32 11.90 1.60
N ALA A 38 4.31 11.95 2.48
CA ALA A 38 4.79 13.22 3.06
C ALA A 38 5.29 14.19 1.97
N PHE A 39 6.07 13.70 1.00
CA PHE A 39 6.49 14.50 -0.15
C PHE A 39 5.29 14.98 -0.98
N ALA A 40 4.33 14.10 -1.28
CA ALA A 40 3.13 14.44 -2.03
C ALA A 40 2.27 15.51 -1.33
N ILE A 41 2.17 15.46 0.00
CA ILE A 41 1.48 16.47 0.81
C ILE A 41 2.18 17.84 0.70
N GLN A 42 3.51 17.87 0.78
CA GLN A 42 4.27 19.14 0.59
C GLN A 42 4.10 19.69 -0.82
N HIS A 43 4.14 18.82 -1.83
CA HIS A 43 3.87 19.19 -3.22
C HIS A 43 2.44 19.74 -3.37
N ALA A 44 1.43 19.04 -2.83
CA ALA A 44 0.03 19.48 -2.88
C ALA A 44 -0.17 20.84 -2.19
N LYS A 45 0.49 21.10 -1.06
CA LYS A 45 0.45 22.37 -0.36
C LYS A 45 0.97 23.52 -1.22
N SER A 46 2.04 23.31 -2.00
CA SER A 46 2.56 24.32 -2.95
C SER A 46 1.57 24.65 -4.07
N GLN A 47 0.65 23.72 -4.36
CA GLN A 47 -0.42 23.86 -5.36
C GLN A 47 -1.77 24.32 -4.73
N GLY A 48 -1.75 24.76 -3.45
CA GLY A 48 -2.93 25.26 -2.73
C GLY A 48 -3.91 24.18 -2.30
N VAL A 49 -3.48 22.90 -2.21
CA VAL A 49 -4.27 21.80 -1.68
C VAL A 49 -3.74 21.42 -0.30
N GLN A 50 -4.64 21.40 0.71
CA GLN A 50 -4.28 21.00 2.06
C GLN A 50 -4.58 19.50 2.22
N ALA A 51 -3.59 18.76 2.71
CA ALA A 51 -3.73 17.35 3.10
C ALA A 51 -2.85 17.07 4.31
N GLU A 52 -3.21 16.03 5.06
CA GLU A 52 -2.44 15.52 6.20
C GLU A 52 -2.44 14.00 6.19
N SER A 53 -1.36 13.40 6.66
CA SER A 53 -1.20 11.96 6.75
C SER A 53 -1.36 11.50 8.19
N ILE A 54 -2.11 10.41 8.36
CA ILE A 54 -2.20 9.65 9.60
C ILE A 54 -1.48 8.33 9.37
N GLU A 55 -0.43 8.07 10.15
CA GLU A 55 0.36 6.85 10.03
C GLU A 55 -0.31 5.69 10.77
N PHE A 56 -0.37 4.54 10.12
CA PHE A 56 -0.87 3.29 10.68
C PHE A 56 0.26 2.26 10.72
N SER A 57 0.32 1.49 11.80
CA SER A 57 1.31 0.43 12.01
C SER A 57 0.87 -0.95 11.53
N ASP A 58 -0.41 -1.09 11.16
CA ASP A 58 -1.02 -2.34 10.69
C ASP A 58 -1.80 -2.13 9.39
N TRP A 59 -2.30 -3.23 8.79
CA TRP A 59 -3.05 -3.20 7.54
C TRP A 59 -4.57 -3.40 7.72
N VAL A 60 -5.07 -3.45 8.96
CA VAL A 60 -6.51 -3.65 9.26
C VAL A 60 -7.20 -2.33 9.54
N THR A 61 -6.67 -1.57 10.51
CA THR A 61 -7.28 -0.33 11.01
C THR A 61 -7.45 0.79 9.96
N PRO A 62 -6.61 0.94 8.91
CA PRO A 62 -6.84 1.98 7.91
C PRO A 62 -8.17 1.85 7.15
N ASN A 63 -8.66 0.62 6.90
CA ASN A 63 -9.94 0.41 6.24
C ASN A 63 -11.13 0.74 7.16
N GLU A 64 -11.03 0.38 8.43
CA GLU A 64 -12.02 0.72 9.45
C GLU A 64 -12.16 2.24 9.57
N ALA A 65 -11.04 2.97 9.66
CA ALA A 65 -11.02 4.42 9.76
C ALA A 65 -11.66 5.13 8.55
N VAL A 66 -11.44 4.62 7.32
CA VAL A 66 -12.11 5.16 6.12
C VAL A 66 -13.59 4.85 6.13
N ASP A 67 -14.00 3.62 6.49
CA ASP A 67 -15.42 3.23 6.51
C ASP A 67 -16.21 3.99 7.59
N ALA A 68 -15.60 4.22 8.76
CA ALA A 68 -16.15 5.05 9.83
C ALA A 68 -16.22 6.54 9.45
N GLY A 69 -15.39 7.00 8.51
CA GLY A 69 -15.28 8.41 8.10
C GLY A 69 -14.33 9.22 8.99
N ASP A 70 -13.51 8.57 9.79
CA ASP A 70 -12.47 9.20 10.62
C ASP A 70 -11.34 9.79 9.77
N ILE A 71 -11.08 9.19 8.61
CA ILE A 71 -10.19 9.69 7.58
C ILE A 71 -10.87 9.68 6.21
N ASP A 72 -10.45 10.55 5.30
CA ASP A 72 -11.05 10.69 3.97
C ASP A 72 -10.69 9.54 3.03
N THR A 73 -9.44 9.04 3.10
CA THR A 73 -8.90 7.99 2.22
C THR A 73 -7.74 7.28 2.87
N ASN A 74 -7.40 6.08 2.38
CA ASN A 74 -6.12 5.44 2.66
C ASN A 74 -5.38 5.08 1.38
N MET A 75 -4.06 4.82 1.48
CA MET A 75 -3.24 4.40 0.36
C MET A 75 -2.17 3.41 0.85
N PHE A 76 -2.47 2.10 0.78
CA PHE A 76 -1.53 1.05 1.22
C PHE A 76 -1.81 -0.31 0.60
N GLN A 77 -2.99 -0.55 0.02
CA GLN A 77 -3.53 -1.87 -0.28
C GLN A 77 -3.79 -2.07 -1.76
N HIS A 78 -3.63 -3.30 -2.22
CA HIS A 78 -4.06 -3.76 -3.54
C HIS A 78 -5.51 -4.25 -3.53
N VAL A 79 -6.11 -4.34 -4.72
CA VAL A 79 -7.54 -4.69 -4.86
C VAL A 79 -7.91 -6.05 -4.25
N PRO A 80 -7.12 -7.13 -4.39
CA PRO A 80 -7.43 -8.41 -3.72
C PRO A 80 -7.57 -8.26 -2.19
N PHE A 81 -6.64 -7.55 -1.54
CA PHE A 81 -6.71 -7.30 -0.10
C PHE A 81 -7.95 -6.47 0.29
N LEU A 82 -8.25 -5.41 -0.47
CA LEU A 82 -9.47 -4.61 -0.27
C LEU A 82 -10.73 -5.47 -0.36
N ASN A 83 -10.84 -6.32 -1.39
CA ASN A 83 -11.99 -7.20 -1.59
C ASN A 83 -12.16 -8.21 -0.44
N ALA A 84 -11.06 -8.79 0.06
CA ALA A 84 -11.07 -9.66 1.23
C ALA A 84 -11.56 -8.92 2.49
N SER A 85 -11.05 -7.69 2.71
CA SER A 85 -11.48 -6.84 3.83
C SER A 85 -12.98 -6.48 3.74
N ILE A 86 -13.46 -6.11 2.56
CA ILE A 86 -14.89 -5.84 2.32
C ILE A 86 -15.74 -7.07 2.61
N LYS A 87 -15.31 -8.25 2.13
CA LYS A 87 -16.01 -9.52 2.35
C LYS A 87 -16.07 -9.88 3.84
N ALA A 88 -15.00 -9.66 4.58
CA ALA A 88 -14.89 -10.02 5.98
C ALA A 88 -15.69 -9.08 6.91
N HIS A 89 -15.69 -7.77 6.62
CA HIS A 89 -16.19 -6.75 7.53
C HIS A 89 -17.45 -6.00 7.02
N GLY A 90 -17.81 -6.17 5.74
CA GLY A 90 -18.97 -5.49 5.15
C GLY A 90 -18.72 -4.02 4.83
N TYR A 91 -17.46 -3.58 4.76
CA TYR A 91 -17.09 -2.20 4.46
C TYR A 91 -17.66 -1.71 3.12
N LYS A 92 -17.99 -0.42 3.07
CA LYS A 92 -18.49 0.24 1.84
C LYS A 92 -17.36 1.03 1.15
N LEU A 93 -16.27 0.37 0.85
CA LEU A 93 -15.06 0.94 0.31
C LEU A 93 -14.90 0.65 -1.18
N VAL A 94 -14.28 1.58 -1.91
CA VAL A 94 -13.96 1.43 -3.34
C VAL A 94 -12.55 1.98 -3.63
N PRO A 95 -11.78 1.35 -4.54
CA PRO A 95 -10.54 1.90 -5.04
C PRO A 95 -10.84 3.01 -6.05
N ILE A 96 -10.06 4.11 -6.02
CA ILE A 96 -10.24 5.24 -6.95
C ILE A 96 -9.03 5.53 -7.83
N ALA A 97 -7.83 5.10 -7.43
CA ALA A 97 -6.63 5.32 -8.24
C ALA A 97 -5.52 4.36 -7.84
N ALA A 98 -4.98 3.64 -8.82
CA ALA A 98 -3.75 2.87 -8.65
C ALA A 98 -2.54 3.79 -8.51
N THR A 99 -1.59 3.41 -7.66
CA THR A 99 -0.40 4.21 -7.34
C THR A 99 0.90 3.50 -7.69
N ALA A 100 1.19 2.38 -7.07
CA ALA A 100 2.47 1.70 -7.26
C ALA A 100 2.33 0.19 -7.01
N VAL A 101 3.22 -0.58 -7.63
CA VAL A 101 3.44 -1.97 -7.24
C VAL A 101 4.57 -2.00 -6.21
N MET A 102 4.33 -2.67 -5.10
CA MET A 102 5.34 -3.03 -4.13
C MET A 102 5.53 -4.55 -4.18
N PRO A 103 6.67 -5.01 -4.68
CA PRO A 103 6.94 -6.43 -4.80
C PRO A 103 6.96 -7.13 -3.44
N MET A 104 6.70 -8.42 -3.49
CA MET A 104 6.90 -9.34 -2.40
C MET A 104 7.88 -10.43 -2.85
N ALA A 105 8.75 -10.87 -1.93
CA ALA A 105 9.79 -11.82 -2.30
C ALA A 105 10.10 -12.78 -1.14
N LEU A 106 10.75 -13.89 -1.48
CA LEU A 106 11.33 -14.82 -0.52
C LEU A 106 12.77 -14.41 -0.22
N PHE A 107 13.09 -14.32 1.06
CA PHE A 107 14.41 -13.97 1.57
C PHE A 107 14.92 -15.02 2.56
N SER A 108 16.23 -15.04 2.77
CA SER A 108 16.87 -15.90 3.76
C SER A 108 18.18 -15.29 4.27
N HIS A 109 18.42 -15.43 5.57
CA HIS A 109 19.75 -15.21 6.17
C HIS A 109 20.59 -16.50 6.24
N LYS A 110 19.97 -17.69 5.97
CA LYS A 110 20.59 -19.00 6.17
C LYS A 110 21.02 -19.70 4.89
N VAL A 111 20.34 -19.42 3.77
CA VAL A 111 20.61 -20.05 2.47
C VAL A 111 20.74 -18.99 1.38
N LYS A 112 21.52 -19.31 0.35
CA LYS A 112 21.71 -18.42 -0.82
C LYS A 112 20.90 -18.84 -2.03
N SER A 113 20.25 -20.01 -1.96
CA SER A 113 19.38 -20.54 -3.01
C SER A 113 18.35 -21.51 -2.40
N LEU A 114 17.22 -21.70 -3.05
CA LEU A 114 16.11 -22.52 -2.53
C LEU A 114 16.39 -24.02 -2.51
N ASP A 115 17.31 -24.50 -3.34
CA ASP A 115 17.77 -25.89 -3.31
C ASP A 115 18.46 -26.25 -2.00
N GLN A 116 19.13 -25.30 -1.35
CA GLN A 116 19.83 -25.45 -0.05
C GLN A 116 18.87 -25.56 1.14
N VAL A 117 17.58 -25.28 0.97
CA VAL A 117 16.58 -25.44 2.03
C VAL A 117 16.48 -26.91 2.40
N THR A 118 16.74 -27.22 3.68
CA THR A 118 16.75 -28.58 4.20
C THR A 118 15.33 -29.12 4.38
N SER A 119 15.21 -30.46 4.40
CA SER A 119 13.95 -31.11 4.73
C SER A 119 13.50 -30.74 6.15
N ARG A 120 12.18 -30.59 6.33
CA ARG A 120 11.51 -30.19 7.59
C ARG A 120 11.89 -28.79 8.10
N ALA A 121 12.50 -27.97 7.25
CA ALA A 121 12.77 -26.57 7.61
C ALA A 121 11.47 -25.83 7.91
N THR A 122 11.54 -24.90 8.87
CA THR A 122 10.48 -23.91 9.11
C THR A 122 10.65 -22.75 8.14
N VAL A 123 9.56 -22.33 7.52
CA VAL A 123 9.46 -21.17 6.62
C VAL A 123 8.32 -20.28 7.10
N ALA A 124 8.33 -18.99 6.76
CA ALA A 124 7.33 -18.06 7.24
C ALA A 124 6.60 -17.32 6.11
N ILE A 125 5.31 -17.11 6.29
CA ILE A 125 4.42 -16.32 5.44
C ILE A 125 3.59 -15.36 6.28
N ALA A 126 2.94 -14.38 5.61
CA ALA A 126 2.00 -13.48 6.29
C ALA A 126 0.75 -14.25 6.76
N ASN A 127 0.18 -13.80 7.90
CA ASN A 127 -1.02 -14.39 8.49
C ASN A 127 -2.33 -13.81 7.95
N ASP A 128 -2.27 -12.72 7.16
CA ASP A 128 -3.48 -12.27 6.45
C ASP A 128 -3.73 -13.13 5.21
N PRO A 129 -5.01 -13.44 4.91
CA PRO A 129 -5.34 -14.45 3.90
C PRO A 129 -4.74 -14.18 2.53
N VAL A 130 -4.76 -12.91 2.06
CA VAL A 130 -4.35 -12.58 0.69
C VAL A 130 -2.82 -12.54 0.55
N ASN A 131 -2.12 -11.93 1.50
CA ASN A 131 -0.65 -11.93 1.46
C ASN A 131 -0.07 -13.29 1.86
N GLY A 132 -0.75 -14.06 2.71
CA GLY A 132 -0.42 -15.48 2.95
C GLY A 132 -0.48 -16.30 1.66
N ALA A 133 -1.59 -16.20 0.92
CA ALA A 133 -1.75 -16.83 -0.39
C ALA A 133 -0.65 -16.41 -1.38
N ARG A 134 -0.35 -15.11 -1.44
CA ARG A 134 0.73 -14.54 -2.26
C ARG A 134 2.10 -15.12 -1.86
N GLY A 135 2.33 -15.37 -0.56
CA GLY A 135 3.51 -16.06 -0.06
C GLY A 135 3.58 -17.51 -0.54
N LEU A 136 2.49 -18.24 -0.42
CA LEU A 136 2.42 -19.64 -0.91
C LEU A 136 2.70 -19.71 -2.41
N GLN A 137 2.16 -18.78 -3.22
CA GLN A 137 2.46 -18.68 -4.65
C GLN A 137 3.95 -18.43 -4.91
N LEU A 138 4.65 -17.66 -4.06
CA LEU A 138 6.10 -17.48 -4.16
C LEU A 138 6.87 -18.77 -3.85
N PHE A 139 6.45 -19.54 -2.85
CA PHE A 139 7.03 -20.86 -2.55
C PHE A 139 6.79 -21.85 -3.69
N GLU A 140 5.62 -21.82 -4.34
CA GLU A 140 5.33 -22.61 -5.53
C GLU A 140 6.20 -22.17 -6.71
N LYS A 141 6.28 -20.87 -7.00
CA LYS A 141 7.15 -20.29 -8.04
C LYS A 141 8.60 -20.67 -7.84
N GLY A 142 9.03 -20.80 -6.59
CA GLY A 142 10.37 -21.25 -6.19
C GLY A 142 10.56 -22.76 -6.27
N GLY A 143 9.55 -23.55 -6.64
CA GLY A 143 9.62 -25.00 -6.77
C GLY A 143 9.68 -25.77 -5.43
N LEU A 144 9.34 -25.11 -4.31
CA LEU A 144 9.41 -25.74 -2.99
C LEU A 144 8.11 -26.48 -2.63
N ILE A 145 6.98 -26.07 -3.18
CA ILE A 145 5.66 -26.68 -3.00
C ILE A 145 4.89 -26.69 -4.32
N THR A 146 3.75 -27.39 -4.34
CA THR A 146 2.74 -27.28 -5.40
C THR A 146 1.40 -26.99 -4.73
N LEU A 147 0.67 -25.99 -5.21
CA LEU A 147 -0.66 -25.65 -4.77
C LEU A 147 -1.73 -26.38 -5.60
N LYS A 148 -2.91 -26.53 -5.04
CA LYS A 148 -4.08 -26.98 -5.77
C LYS A 148 -4.39 -26.02 -6.90
N PRO A 149 -4.67 -26.49 -8.14
CA PRO A 149 -4.94 -25.63 -9.27
C PRO A 149 -6.13 -24.69 -9.01
N GLY A 150 -5.95 -23.40 -9.37
CA GLY A 150 -7.02 -22.40 -9.39
C GLY A 150 -7.33 -21.73 -8.03
N VAL A 151 -6.57 -22.00 -6.97
CA VAL A 151 -6.79 -21.37 -5.65
C VAL A 151 -6.45 -19.86 -5.65
N GLY A 152 -5.44 -19.43 -6.41
CA GLY A 152 -5.11 -18.00 -6.57
C GLY A 152 -4.88 -17.27 -5.25
N ASP A 153 -5.55 -16.11 -5.09
CA ASP A 153 -5.44 -15.26 -3.90
C ASP A 153 -6.16 -15.82 -2.64
N ASP A 154 -6.89 -16.94 -2.78
CA ASP A 154 -7.55 -17.63 -1.68
C ASP A 154 -6.74 -18.83 -1.17
N ALA A 155 -5.51 -19.07 -1.67
CA ALA A 155 -4.68 -20.21 -1.28
C ALA A 155 -4.37 -20.19 0.22
N THR A 156 -4.46 -21.36 0.84
CA THR A 156 -4.11 -21.60 2.23
C THR A 156 -3.06 -22.72 2.33
N VAL A 157 -2.48 -22.91 3.50
CA VAL A 157 -1.53 -24.03 3.74
C VAL A 157 -2.17 -25.39 3.47
N ASP A 158 -3.49 -25.52 3.66
CA ASP A 158 -4.26 -26.75 3.39
C ASP A 158 -4.40 -27.05 1.89
N ASP A 159 -4.14 -26.07 1.01
CA ASP A 159 -4.17 -26.24 -0.44
C ASP A 159 -2.83 -26.72 -1.02
N ILE A 160 -1.84 -27.00 -0.18
CA ILE A 160 -0.56 -27.58 -0.60
C ILE A 160 -0.74 -29.04 -0.95
N VAL A 161 -0.70 -29.39 -2.23
CA VAL A 161 -0.85 -30.77 -2.71
C VAL A 161 0.48 -31.52 -2.80
N ALA A 162 1.61 -30.81 -2.88
CA ALA A 162 2.94 -31.41 -2.80
C ALA A 162 3.89 -30.51 -1.98
N ASN A 163 4.59 -31.16 -1.04
CA ASN A 163 5.59 -30.53 -0.17
C ASN A 163 6.76 -31.51 0.01
N PRO A 164 7.60 -31.69 -1.03
CA PRO A 164 8.62 -32.74 -1.05
C PRO A 164 9.67 -32.60 0.05
N LYS A 165 9.90 -31.37 0.52
CA LYS A 165 10.83 -31.10 1.63
C LYS A 165 10.15 -31.13 3.00
N HIS A 166 8.84 -31.40 3.07
CA HIS A 166 8.06 -31.40 4.33
C HIS A 166 8.23 -30.09 5.11
N LEU A 167 8.21 -28.93 4.43
CA LEU A 167 8.34 -27.62 5.04
C LEU A 167 7.22 -27.38 6.04
N ARG A 168 7.54 -26.68 7.13
CA ARG A 168 6.58 -26.25 8.14
C ARG A 168 6.34 -24.77 7.98
N PHE A 169 5.11 -24.39 7.69
CA PHE A 169 4.71 -23.00 7.52
C PHE A 169 4.38 -22.37 8.87
N LEU A 170 4.98 -21.22 9.14
CA LEU A 170 4.68 -20.34 10.25
C LEU A 170 3.99 -19.09 9.69
N GLU A 171 2.78 -18.81 10.15
CA GLU A 171 2.01 -17.64 9.76
C GLU A 171 2.24 -16.51 10.78
N LEU A 172 2.75 -15.37 10.34
CA LEU A 172 3.14 -14.24 11.18
C LEU A 172 2.55 -12.93 10.66
N GLU A 173 2.38 -11.97 11.55
CA GLU A 173 2.16 -10.58 11.15
C GLU A 173 3.23 -10.12 10.17
N ALA A 174 2.83 -9.48 9.06
CA ALA A 174 3.74 -9.12 7.98
C ALA A 174 4.93 -8.28 8.44
N ALA A 175 4.74 -7.40 9.44
CA ALA A 175 5.79 -6.59 10.04
C ALA A 175 6.86 -7.41 10.81
N GLN A 176 6.55 -8.65 11.21
CA GLN A 176 7.46 -9.53 11.94
C GLN A 176 8.33 -10.38 11.01
N LEU A 177 7.92 -10.55 9.74
CA LEU A 177 8.59 -11.43 8.78
C LEU A 177 10.08 -11.10 8.54
N PRO A 178 10.52 -9.82 8.46
CA PRO A 178 11.95 -9.53 8.35
C PRO A 178 12.77 -10.06 9.53
N ARG A 179 12.25 -9.95 10.76
CA ARG A 179 12.94 -10.46 11.96
C ARG A 179 12.93 -11.99 12.03
N ALA A 180 11.87 -12.62 11.52
CA ALA A 180 11.78 -14.08 11.46
C ALA A 180 12.88 -14.73 10.60
N LEU A 181 13.54 -13.96 9.70
CA LEU A 181 14.65 -14.44 8.87
C LEU A 181 15.84 -14.99 9.71
N ASP A 182 16.00 -14.56 10.96
CA ASP A 182 17.02 -15.08 11.85
C ASP A 182 16.68 -16.49 12.35
N ASP A 183 15.39 -16.82 12.46
CA ASP A 183 14.88 -18.07 13.04
C ASP A 183 14.49 -19.11 11.99
N VAL A 184 13.87 -18.68 10.87
CA VAL A 184 13.36 -19.57 9.82
C VAL A 184 14.36 -19.76 8.68
N ALA A 185 14.17 -20.76 7.84
CA ALA A 185 15.02 -21.01 6.68
C ALA A 185 14.76 -19.98 5.56
N VAL A 186 13.50 -19.65 5.32
CA VAL A 186 13.06 -18.70 4.30
C VAL A 186 11.80 -18.01 4.82
N ALA A 187 11.69 -16.70 4.62
CA ALA A 187 10.46 -15.96 4.86
C ALA A 187 10.04 -15.16 3.63
N GLN A 188 8.73 -15.06 3.44
CA GLN A 188 8.12 -14.07 2.58
C GLN A 188 8.25 -12.69 3.24
N VAL A 189 8.71 -11.68 2.49
CA VAL A 189 8.79 -10.30 2.99
C VAL A 189 8.31 -9.34 1.91
N SER A 190 7.40 -8.43 2.29
CA SER A 190 7.09 -7.25 1.47
C SER A 190 8.29 -6.31 1.43
N LEU A 191 8.61 -5.74 0.26
CA LEU A 191 9.75 -4.83 0.14
C LEU A 191 9.62 -3.57 1.00
N SER A 192 8.41 -3.19 1.44
CA SER A 192 8.21 -2.12 2.43
C SER A 192 8.88 -2.46 3.77
N TYR A 193 8.55 -3.63 4.31
CA TYR A 193 9.13 -4.08 5.58
C TYR A 193 10.60 -4.47 5.44
N LEU A 194 11.01 -4.95 4.26
CA LEU A 194 12.42 -5.17 3.98
C LEU A 194 13.22 -3.86 4.06
N TRP A 195 12.73 -2.79 3.43
CA TRP A 195 13.35 -1.47 3.50
C TRP A 195 13.45 -0.97 4.94
N MET A 196 12.37 -1.08 5.72
CA MET A 196 12.34 -0.65 7.13
C MET A 196 13.33 -1.43 8.01
N SER A 197 13.64 -2.68 7.66
CA SER A 197 14.65 -3.49 8.36
C SER A 197 16.07 -3.29 7.85
N GLY A 198 16.27 -2.44 6.83
CA GLY A 198 17.59 -2.23 6.21
C GLY A 198 18.05 -3.37 5.31
N GLY A 199 17.13 -4.25 4.88
CA GLY A 199 17.44 -5.39 4.01
C GLY A 199 17.70 -4.97 2.55
N ASP A 200 18.45 -5.81 1.84
CA ASP A 200 18.79 -5.62 0.43
C ASP A 200 17.77 -6.34 -0.48
N PRO A 201 17.01 -5.62 -1.33
CA PRO A 201 16.05 -6.24 -2.25
C PRO A 201 16.72 -7.14 -3.30
N ASP A 202 18.00 -6.91 -3.62
CA ASP A 202 18.77 -7.71 -4.57
C ASP A 202 19.14 -9.10 -4.00
N SER A 203 18.95 -9.33 -2.67
CA SER A 203 19.12 -10.64 -2.02
C SER A 203 17.89 -11.56 -2.13
N ALA A 204 16.85 -11.15 -2.85
CA ALA A 204 15.64 -11.94 -3.03
C ALA A 204 15.93 -13.27 -3.75
N LEU A 205 15.48 -14.38 -3.17
CA LEU A 205 15.60 -15.72 -3.76
C LEU A 205 14.55 -15.94 -4.88
N VAL A 206 13.34 -15.42 -4.66
CA VAL A 206 12.21 -15.41 -5.61
C VAL A 206 11.40 -14.15 -5.35
N SER A 207 10.96 -13.47 -6.41
CA SER A 207 10.07 -12.29 -6.32
C SER A 207 8.88 -12.48 -7.24
N ASP A 208 7.75 -11.88 -6.90
CA ASP A 208 6.57 -11.81 -7.78
C ASP A 208 6.68 -10.73 -8.86
N GLY A 209 7.69 -9.87 -8.74
CA GLY A 209 8.05 -8.87 -9.74
C GLY A 209 7.45 -7.48 -9.50
N ALA A 210 8.14 -6.49 -10.06
CA ALA A 210 7.85 -5.07 -9.84
C ALA A 210 6.73 -4.52 -10.75
N SER A 211 6.18 -5.31 -11.67
CA SER A 211 5.24 -4.83 -12.69
C SER A 211 3.90 -5.57 -12.71
N ASN A 212 3.60 -6.37 -11.69
CA ASN A 212 2.32 -7.09 -11.63
C ASN A 212 1.19 -6.14 -11.21
N PRO A 213 0.30 -5.69 -12.14
CA PRO A 213 -0.75 -4.72 -11.85
C PRO A 213 -1.81 -5.26 -10.89
N HIS A 214 -1.92 -6.59 -10.74
CA HIS A 214 -2.83 -7.25 -9.82
C HIS A 214 -2.58 -6.82 -8.37
N TYR A 215 -1.32 -6.56 -8.03
CA TYR A 215 -0.91 -6.10 -6.69
C TYR A 215 -0.56 -4.61 -6.65
N ALA A 216 -1.07 -3.82 -7.61
CA ALA A 216 -0.94 -2.36 -7.53
C ALA A 216 -1.71 -1.81 -6.32
N LEU A 217 -1.04 -0.99 -5.53
CA LEU A 217 -1.63 -0.30 -4.39
C LEU A 217 -2.55 0.82 -4.87
N ASN A 218 -3.58 1.11 -4.10
CA ASN A 218 -4.62 2.04 -4.49
C ASN A 218 -4.92 3.06 -3.39
N PHE A 219 -5.33 4.26 -3.81
CA PHE A 219 -6.17 5.10 -2.97
C PHE A 219 -7.55 4.47 -2.87
N VAL A 220 -8.04 4.36 -1.63
CA VAL A 220 -9.33 3.76 -1.31
C VAL A 220 -10.15 4.76 -0.50
N VAL A 221 -11.41 4.89 -0.85
CA VAL A 221 -12.36 5.80 -0.19
C VAL A 221 -13.65 5.06 0.14
N ARG A 222 -14.47 5.65 1.00
CA ARG A 222 -15.85 5.23 1.15
C ARG A 222 -16.63 5.47 -0.16
N ALA A 223 -17.49 4.54 -0.55
CA ALA A 223 -18.16 4.54 -1.86
C ALA A 223 -18.95 5.83 -2.16
N ASP A 224 -19.55 6.46 -1.12
CA ASP A 224 -20.27 7.74 -1.24
C ASP A 224 -19.33 8.96 -1.39
N ARG A 225 -18.02 8.77 -1.22
CA ARG A 225 -16.99 9.82 -1.33
C ARG A 225 -16.10 9.67 -2.57
N LYS A 226 -16.39 8.69 -3.45
CA LYS A 226 -15.55 8.40 -4.62
C LYS A 226 -15.38 9.58 -5.60
N ASP A 227 -16.34 10.49 -5.61
CA ASP A 227 -16.35 11.67 -6.48
C ASP A 227 -16.06 12.98 -5.71
N ASP A 228 -15.53 12.91 -4.46
CA ASP A 228 -15.17 14.10 -3.69
C ASP A 228 -14.04 14.86 -4.39
N PRO A 229 -14.30 16.11 -4.84
CA PRO A 229 -13.33 16.87 -5.63
C PRO A 229 -12.05 17.22 -4.85
N ARG A 230 -12.08 17.27 -3.50
CA ARG A 230 -10.90 17.52 -2.67
C ARG A 230 -9.97 16.31 -2.75
N ILE A 231 -10.52 15.10 -2.56
CA ILE A 231 -9.77 13.84 -2.60
C ILE A 231 -9.22 13.64 -4.01
N LEU A 232 -10.04 13.75 -5.05
CA LEU A 232 -9.62 13.56 -6.44
C LEU A 232 -8.52 14.54 -6.85
N ARG A 233 -8.59 15.80 -6.39
CA ARG A 233 -7.55 16.79 -6.66
C ARG A 233 -6.24 16.42 -5.96
N PHE A 234 -6.27 15.98 -4.70
CA PHE A 234 -5.08 15.52 -3.98
C PHE A 234 -4.47 14.29 -4.68
N VAL A 235 -5.29 13.28 -5.02
CA VAL A 235 -4.85 12.08 -5.74
C VAL A 235 -4.19 12.44 -7.08
N GLY A 236 -4.74 13.41 -7.81
CA GLY A 236 -4.12 13.92 -9.05
C GLY A 236 -2.71 14.50 -8.81
N LEU A 237 -2.52 15.25 -7.72
CA LEU A 237 -1.21 15.79 -7.33
C LEU A 237 -0.25 14.73 -6.81
N TYR A 238 -0.74 13.74 -6.07
CA TYR A 238 0.07 12.56 -5.70
C TYR A 238 0.60 11.84 -6.94
N ARG A 239 -0.21 11.73 -8.00
CA ARG A 239 0.17 11.07 -9.26
C ARG A 239 0.91 12.00 -10.24
N SER A 240 1.51 13.06 -9.76
CA SER A 240 2.29 13.99 -10.57
C SER A 240 3.65 13.41 -10.97
N PRO A 241 4.28 13.97 -12.04
CA PRO A 241 5.65 13.61 -12.42
C PRO A 241 6.67 13.85 -11.30
N GLU A 242 6.47 14.88 -10.47
CA GLU A 242 7.37 15.25 -9.37
C GLU A 242 7.36 14.17 -8.26
N VAL A 243 6.18 13.71 -7.86
CA VAL A 243 6.03 12.63 -6.86
C VAL A 243 6.58 11.32 -7.43
N LYS A 244 6.33 11.03 -8.71
CA LYS A 244 6.90 9.87 -9.38
C LYS A 244 8.43 9.91 -9.38
N ALA A 245 9.01 11.05 -9.72
CA ALA A 245 10.48 11.22 -9.72
C ALA A 245 11.07 11.01 -8.33
N PHE A 246 10.44 11.58 -7.29
CA PHE A 246 10.83 11.38 -5.91
C PHE A 246 10.78 9.89 -5.51
N ALA A 247 9.68 9.19 -5.81
CA ALA A 247 9.51 7.78 -5.51
C ALA A 247 10.58 6.91 -6.17
N LEU A 248 10.88 7.15 -7.46
CA LEU A 248 11.90 6.42 -8.20
C LEU A 248 13.32 6.71 -7.70
N GLN A 249 13.62 7.97 -7.39
CA GLN A 249 14.94 8.39 -6.92
C GLN A 249 15.28 7.78 -5.55
N HIS A 250 14.31 7.74 -4.65
CA HIS A 250 14.55 7.31 -3.26
C HIS A 250 14.25 5.84 -3.00
N PHE A 251 13.29 5.25 -3.75
CA PHE A 251 12.76 3.92 -3.48
C PHE A 251 12.65 3.02 -4.71
N GLY A 252 13.28 3.37 -5.84
CA GLY A 252 13.09 2.71 -7.13
C GLY A 252 13.45 1.21 -7.15
N LYS A 253 14.21 0.69 -6.18
CA LYS A 253 14.45 -0.74 -6.00
C LYS A 253 13.31 -1.45 -5.23
N PHE A 254 12.49 -0.70 -4.49
CA PHE A 254 11.47 -1.24 -3.58
C PHE A 254 10.06 -1.02 -4.09
N ILE A 255 9.85 -0.02 -4.94
CA ILE A 255 8.53 0.38 -5.40
C ILE A 255 8.57 0.78 -6.88
N THR A 256 7.54 0.43 -7.63
CA THR A 256 7.35 0.81 -9.03
C THR A 256 6.06 1.60 -9.20
N PRO A 257 6.13 2.94 -9.40
CA PRO A 257 4.94 3.73 -9.74
C PRO A 257 4.27 3.26 -11.03
N VAL A 258 2.93 3.13 -11.01
CA VAL A 258 2.13 2.67 -12.16
C VAL A 258 1.21 3.74 -12.75
N TRP A 259 1.49 5.02 -12.50
CA TRP A 259 0.82 6.18 -13.09
C TRP A 259 1.73 6.94 -14.05
#